data_155245328c3273083d715fb03787723d
#
_entry.id   155245328c3273083d715fb03787723d
#
_cell.length_a   1.000
_cell.length_b   1.000
_cell.length_c   1.000
_cell.angle_alpha   90.00
_cell.angle_beta   90.00
_cell.angle_gamma   90.00
#
_symmetry.space_group_name_H-M   'P 1'
#
loop_
_entity.id
_entity.type
_entity.pdbx_description
1 polymer ?
#
loop_
_entity_poly.entity_id
_entity_poly.type
_entity_poly.pdbx_seq_one_letter_code
_entity_poly.pdbx_strand_id
1 'polypeptide(L)'
;MVASVFSDKKFVAYFSMEIALESDMPTYSGGLGVLAGDTLRAAADLGLPMCAVSLLYRKGYFRQSIDENGKQHEGTVTWKPETWLKPVSEKASIEIEGQKVAVKAWRYDIKGETGHILPVFFLDTDVAENSPEMKALTENLYGGDEHYRLGQETLLGIGGIQMLNALGYSPEFSKTNDQSKHIGCYHMNEGHAALLTVGLLREKTGRKSGYTAANIEDVRQLCVFTTHTPVPAGHDTFPITLTEKVLGKETADELVRMEVCPDQRLNMSEVAIKCSRFVNGVAKRHAEVSRKMFPHCTVESITNGVHATTWTADAMRALFDKHLNGWRADSNYLRYAVEIPIGEIQSAHKEAKKALFKVIEARNGVAMDADTFTIGFARRAAEYKRADLLFQNPARLQAIAGKFPLQIVFAGKAHPKDMGGKKLIENVIKGAKALGANIKVVYLENYDMELGRLITTGVDVWLNNPVKPLEASGTSGMKSAINGVPSLSTLDGWWVEGCVHNIVGWEIEDPAYAFASDKDDGRHRDVASESIYRQLEQTILPMYYKEPVRYGEIMRNSIFLNGPFFNTHRMVTQYLQLAYSMSAK
;
A
#
# COMPACT_ATOMS: atom_id res chain seq x y z
N MET A 1 4.07 21.73 -18.01
CA MET A 1 3.07 21.10 -18.88
C MET A 1 1.86 20.51 -18.11
N VAL A 2 2.04 20.03 -16.87
CA VAL A 2 0.92 19.53 -16.03
C VAL A 2 -0.02 20.66 -15.58
N ALA A 3 0.49 21.84 -15.25
CA ALA A 3 -0.31 23.00 -14.79
C ALA A 3 -1.31 23.56 -15.83
N SER A 4 -1.13 23.30 -17.12
CA SER A 4 -2.02 23.80 -18.18
C SER A 4 -3.24 22.90 -18.44
N VAL A 5 -3.24 21.68 -17.90
CA VAL A 5 -4.37 20.72 -18.02
C VAL A 5 -5.46 21.00 -16.98
N PHE A 6 -5.16 21.82 -15.96
CA PHE A 6 -6.10 22.20 -14.89
C PHE A 6 -6.69 23.59 -15.11
N SER A 7 -7.27 23.87 -16.29
CA SER A 7 -7.96 25.14 -16.52
C SER A 7 -9.21 25.32 -15.63
N ASP A 8 -9.80 24.21 -15.14
CA ASP A 8 -10.92 24.20 -14.18
C ASP A 8 -10.44 23.66 -12.84
N LYS A 9 -10.27 24.54 -11.86
CA LYS A 9 -9.72 24.31 -10.51
C LYS A 9 -10.59 23.38 -9.64
N LYS A 10 -10.96 22.19 -10.10
CA LYS A 10 -11.76 21.24 -9.33
C LYS A 10 -10.86 20.38 -8.46
N PHE A 11 -11.23 20.20 -7.20
CA PHE A 11 -10.51 19.35 -6.26
C PHE A 11 -10.78 17.86 -6.52
N VAL A 12 -9.78 17.03 -6.19
CA VAL A 12 -9.95 15.59 -5.99
C VAL A 12 -9.96 15.33 -4.48
N ALA A 13 -10.98 14.63 -3.99
CA ALA A 13 -11.03 14.15 -2.61
C ALA A 13 -10.66 12.65 -2.58
N TYR A 14 -9.53 12.33 -1.94
CA TYR A 14 -9.00 10.98 -1.84
C TYR A 14 -9.36 10.36 -0.49
N PHE A 15 -10.08 9.25 -0.48
CA PHE A 15 -10.54 8.57 0.72
C PHE A 15 -9.81 7.24 0.91
N SER A 16 -9.20 7.04 2.06
CA SER A 16 -8.49 5.81 2.39
C SER A 16 -8.63 5.47 3.87
N MET A 17 -8.87 4.20 4.19
CA MET A 17 -8.92 3.71 5.56
C MET A 17 -7.60 3.92 6.29
N GLU A 18 -6.47 3.89 5.59
CA GLU A 18 -5.13 4.07 6.14
C GLU A 18 -4.27 4.97 5.23
N ILE A 19 -3.47 5.85 5.82
CA ILE A 19 -2.52 6.72 5.12
C ILE A 19 -1.22 6.78 5.93
N ALA A 20 -0.10 6.37 5.31
CA ALA A 20 1.22 6.40 5.92
C ALA A 20 1.95 7.70 5.57
N LEU A 21 2.20 8.55 6.55
CA LEU A 21 2.88 9.83 6.38
C LEU A 21 4.23 9.88 7.11
N GLU A 22 4.23 9.68 8.42
CA GLU A 22 5.44 9.67 9.23
C GLU A 22 5.64 8.30 9.88
N SER A 23 6.90 7.92 10.14
CA SER A 23 7.23 6.58 10.64
C SER A 23 6.63 6.29 12.02
N ASP A 24 6.52 7.30 12.87
CA ASP A 24 5.97 7.23 14.22
C ASP A 24 4.50 7.69 14.31
N MET A 25 3.86 7.91 13.18
CA MET A 25 2.43 8.21 13.06
C MET A 25 1.67 6.93 12.66
N PRO A 26 0.99 6.26 13.62
CA PRO A 26 0.49 4.90 13.42
C PRO A 26 -0.88 4.85 12.71
N THR A 27 -1.04 5.63 11.65
CA THR A 27 -2.26 5.74 10.83
C THR A 27 -2.28 4.78 9.64
N TYR A 28 -1.42 3.77 9.66
CA TYR A 28 -1.32 2.74 8.61
C TYR A 28 -0.93 1.38 9.22
N SER A 29 -1.22 0.32 8.49
CA SER A 29 -0.82 -1.05 8.84
C SER A 29 0.10 -1.70 7.82
N GLY A 30 -0.07 -1.37 6.55
CA GLY A 30 0.62 -2.07 5.46
C GLY A 30 0.69 -1.30 4.15
N GLY A 31 0.74 -2.07 3.05
CA GLY A 31 0.98 -1.55 1.70
C GLY A 31 -0.07 -0.57 1.20
N LEU A 32 -1.34 -0.73 1.61
CA LEU A 32 -2.43 0.15 1.21
C LEU A 32 -2.19 1.59 1.71
N GLY A 33 -1.89 1.74 3.01
CA GLY A 33 -1.62 3.04 3.60
C GLY A 33 -0.32 3.67 3.10
N VAL A 34 0.71 2.85 2.87
CA VAL A 34 1.98 3.32 2.28
C VAL A 34 1.75 3.85 0.86
N LEU A 35 0.98 3.14 0.03
CA LEU A 35 0.65 3.61 -1.31
C LEU A 35 -0.19 4.89 -1.27
N ALA A 36 -1.16 4.99 -0.36
CA ALA A 36 -1.94 6.21 -0.17
C ALA A 36 -1.04 7.42 0.15
N GLY A 37 -0.11 7.27 1.10
CA GLY A 37 0.88 8.29 1.42
C GLY A 37 1.76 8.67 0.23
N ASP A 38 2.26 7.69 -0.51
CA ASP A 38 3.08 7.90 -1.70
C ASP A 38 2.30 8.62 -2.82
N THR A 39 1.02 8.27 -3.01
CA THR A 39 0.12 8.93 -3.96
C THR A 39 -0.08 10.40 -3.62
N LEU A 40 -0.34 10.70 -2.35
CA LEU A 40 -0.58 12.07 -1.88
C LEU A 40 0.69 12.94 -1.94
N ARG A 41 1.87 12.38 -1.64
CA ARG A 41 3.15 13.09 -1.81
C ARG A 41 3.38 13.43 -3.28
N ALA A 42 3.19 12.47 -4.18
CA ALA A 42 3.32 12.73 -5.61
C ALA A 42 2.29 13.76 -6.12
N ALA A 43 1.06 13.72 -5.61
CA ALA A 43 0.05 14.73 -5.94
C ALA A 43 0.46 16.13 -5.46
N ALA A 44 1.07 16.23 -4.28
CA ALA A 44 1.62 17.49 -3.77
C ALA A 44 2.79 18.01 -4.61
N ASP A 45 3.72 17.12 -5.00
CA ASP A 45 4.85 17.47 -5.89
C ASP A 45 4.38 17.99 -7.24
N LEU A 46 3.35 17.38 -7.80
CA LEU A 46 2.74 17.77 -9.07
C LEU A 46 1.82 19.00 -8.96
N GLY A 47 1.60 19.54 -7.75
CA GLY A 47 0.77 20.70 -7.51
C GLY A 47 -0.72 20.48 -7.75
N LEU A 48 -1.23 19.25 -7.50
CA LEU A 48 -2.61 18.91 -7.77
C LEU A 48 -3.57 19.51 -6.70
N PRO A 49 -4.70 20.09 -7.09
CA PRO A 49 -5.74 20.48 -6.16
C PRO A 49 -6.41 19.24 -5.56
N MET A 50 -5.85 18.70 -4.50
CA MET A 50 -6.31 17.47 -3.86
C MET A 50 -6.36 17.64 -2.35
N CYS A 51 -7.32 16.98 -1.71
CA CYS A 51 -7.37 16.77 -0.27
C CYS A 51 -7.59 15.28 0.01
N ALA A 52 -7.23 14.82 1.20
CA ALA A 52 -7.46 13.45 1.59
C ALA A 52 -8.21 13.32 2.91
N VAL A 53 -8.95 12.22 3.07
CA VAL A 53 -9.70 11.88 4.28
C VAL A 53 -9.32 10.49 4.74
N SER A 54 -9.03 10.35 6.02
CA SER A 54 -8.78 9.08 6.70
C SER A 54 -9.30 9.14 8.14
N LEU A 55 -9.10 8.08 8.92
CA LEU A 55 -9.43 8.05 10.34
C LEU A 55 -8.17 8.26 11.19
N LEU A 56 -8.33 8.95 12.30
CA LEU A 56 -7.30 9.02 13.33
C LEU A 56 -7.36 7.75 14.17
N TYR A 57 -6.25 7.07 14.30
CA TYR A 57 -6.14 5.85 15.12
C TYR A 57 -5.30 6.14 16.37
N ARG A 58 -5.95 6.45 17.50
CA ARG A 58 -5.29 6.85 18.75
C ARG A 58 -4.40 5.77 19.33
N LYS A 59 -4.74 4.50 19.11
CA LYS A 59 -3.96 3.32 19.51
C LYS A 59 -3.25 2.67 18.31
N GLY A 60 -3.42 3.22 17.10
CA GLY A 60 -2.77 2.76 15.89
C GLY A 60 -3.13 1.33 15.51
N TYR A 61 -2.14 0.61 14.92
CA TYR A 61 -2.27 -0.81 14.59
C TYR A 61 -1.84 -1.67 15.81
N PHE A 62 -0.57 -2.03 15.90
CA PHE A 62 0.02 -2.66 17.09
C PHE A 62 1.55 -2.60 17.05
N ARG A 63 2.18 -2.72 18.21
CA ARG A 63 3.62 -2.93 18.33
C ARG A 63 3.91 -4.42 18.38
N GLN A 64 4.77 -4.90 17.48
CA GLN A 64 5.19 -6.29 17.45
C GLN A 64 6.40 -6.51 18.35
N SER A 65 6.39 -7.61 19.12
CA SER A 65 7.58 -8.25 19.68
C SER A 65 7.54 -9.75 19.36
N ILE A 66 8.71 -10.38 19.33
CA ILE A 66 8.86 -11.80 19.00
C ILE A 66 9.64 -12.45 20.14
N ASP A 67 9.10 -13.55 20.70
CA ASP A 67 9.78 -14.28 21.75
C ASP A 67 10.87 -15.23 21.19
N GLU A 68 11.59 -15.87 22.11
CA GLU A 68 12.67 -16.82 21.78
C GLU A 68 12.24 -18.01 20.92
N ASN A 69 10.94 -18.34 20.91
CA ASN A 69 10.35 -19.41 20.12
C ASN A 69 9.85 -18.93 18.75
N GLY A 70 9.96 -17.63 18.47
CA GLY A 70 9.51 -17.00 17.24
C GLY A 70 8.03 -16.63 17.23
N LYS A 71 7.35 -16.65 18.39
CA LYS A 71 5.94 -16.30 18.50
C LYS A 71 5.78 -14.79 18.57
N GLN A 72 4.89 -14.27 17.71
CA GLN A 72 4.53 -12.85 17.71
C GLN A 72 3.60 -12.51 18.88
N HIS A 73 3.91 -11.41 19.55
CA HIS A 73 3.07 -10.76 20.54
C HIS A 73 2.70 -9.35 20.08
N GLU A 74 1.49 -8.92 20.42
CA GLU A 74 0.96 -7.61 20.05
C GLU A 74 0.86 -6.71 21.30
N GLY A 75 1.60 -5.62 21.27
CA GLY A 75 1.53 -4.56 22.28
C GLY A 75 0.75 -3.33 21.78
N THR A 76 0.30 -2.52 22.73
CA THR A 76 -0.37 -1.25 22.42
C THR A 76 0.62 -0.22 21.85
N VAL A 77 0.12 0.61 20.93
CA VAL A 77 0.84 1.80 20.45
C VAL A 77 0.28 3.01 21.20
N THR A 78 1.18 3.89 21.62
CA THR A 78 0.82 5.19 22.19
C THR A 78 1.54 6.27 21.41
N TRP A 79 0.79 7.28 20.99
CA TRP A 79 1.33 8.46 20.33
C TRP A 79 0.47 9.68 20.64
N LYS A 80 1.01 10.87 20.37
CA LYS A 80 0.29 12.13 20.56
C LYS A 80 0.00 12.72 19.19
N PRO A 81 -1.29 12.82 18.78
CA PRO A 81 -1.65 13.42 17.51
C PRO A 81 -1.06 14.82 17.32
N GLU A 82 -0.98 15.60 18.39
CA GLU A 82 -0.48 16.98 18.37
C GLU A 82 0.99 17.10 17.96
N THR A 83 1.76 16.01 17.96
CA THR A 83 3.14 15.99 17.48
C THR A 83 3.21 16.30 15.98
N TRP A 84 2.25 15.81 15.22
CA TRP A 84 2.20 15.88 13.77
C TRP A 84 1.01 16.66 13.22
N LEU A 85 -0.10 16.67 13.95
CA LEU A 85 -1.39 17.11 13.48
C LEU A 85 -1.85 18.39 14.18
N LYS A 86 -2.58 19.22 13.44
CA LYS A 86 -3.25 20.41 13.96
C LYS A 86 -4.75 20.14 14.09
N PRO A 87 -5.39 20.45 15.24
CA PRO A 87 -6.82 20.32 15.35
C PRO A 87 -7.52 21.31 14.40
N VAL A 88 -8.63 20.89 13.84
CA VAL A 88 -9.50 21.72 13.02
C VAL A 88 -10.67 22.22 13.88
N SER A 89 -11.11 23.47 13.70
CA SER A 89 -12.19 24.08 14.49
C SER A 89 -13.58 23.55 14.13
N GLU A 90 -13.75 23.19 12.84
CA GLU A 90 -14.99 22.69 12.28
C GLU A 90 -15.34 21.31 12.83
N LYS A 91 -16.61 21.09 13.06
CA LYS A 91 -17.18 19.82 13.50
C LYS A 91 -18.26 19.37 12.54
N ALA A 92 -18.36 18.07 12.36
CA ALA A 92 -19.45 17.43 11.64
C ALA A 92 -20.24 16.50 12.57
N SER A 93 -21.34 15.98 12.08
CA SER A 93 -22.07 14.92 12.78
C SER A 93 -22.70 13.96 11.78
N ILE A 94 -22.72 12.69 12.15
CA ILE A 94 -23.39 11.62 11.41
C ILE A 94 -24.29 10.82 12.34
N GLU A 95 -25.12 9.97 11.77
CA GLU A 95 -25.94 9.03 12.53
C GLU A 95 -25.37 7.62 12.37
N ILE A 96 -25.10 6.94 13.47
CA ILE A 96 -24.70 5.54 13.55
C ILE A 96 -25.61 4.90 14.61
N GLU A 97 -26.30 3.81 14.26
CA GLU A 97 -27.23 3.10 15.16
C GLU A 97 -28.33 4.02 15.76
N GLY A 98 -28.84 4.96 14.97
CA GLY A 98 -29.82 5.93 15.43
C GLY A 98 -29.26 6.98 16.40
N GLN A 99 -27.97 6.94 16.73
CA GLN A 99 -27.32 7.92 17.60
C GLN A 99 -26.61 8.99 16.77
N LYS A 100 -26.73 10.23 17.19
CA LYS A 100 -25.94 11.33 16.62
C LYS A 100 -24.50 11.25 17.13
N VAL A 101 -23.55 11.04 16.22
CA VAL A 101 -22.10 10.94 16.49
C VAL A 101 -21.44 12.23 16.03
N ALA A 102 -20.83 12.95 16.97
CA ALA A 102 -20.03 14.13 16.68
C ALA A 102 -18.66 13.73 16.15
N VAL A 103 -18.18 14.43 15.13
CA VAL A 103 -16.89 14.17 14.47
C VAL A 103 -16.09 15.45 14.45
N LYS A 104 -14.85 15.39 14.94
CA LYS A 104 -13.83 16.43 14.75
C LYS A 104 -12.78 15.94 13.76
N ALA A 105 -11.93 16.82 13.28
CA ALA A 105 -10.85 16.46 12.39
C ALA A 105 -9.50 17.01 12.87
N TRP A 106 -8.45 16.33 12.46
CA TRP A 106 -7.06 16.75 12.58
C TRP A 106 -6.48 16.91 11.19
N ARG A 107 -5.68 17.94 10.99
CA ARG A 107 -5.07 18.25 9.69
C ARG A 107 -3.57 17.99 9.71
N TYR A 108 -3.08 17.31 8.67
CA TYR A 108 -1.68 17.19 8.27
C TYR A 108 -1.51 17.90 6.91
N ASP A 109 -0.41 18.63 6.73
CA ASP A 109 -0.09 19.33 5.49
C ASP A 109 1.09 18.66 4.80
N ILE A 110 0.85 17.97 3.68
CA ILE A 110 1.93 17.46 2.83
C ILE A 110 2.44 18.63 1.99
N LYS A 111 3.73 18.91 2.09
CA LYS A 111 4.40 19.92 1.28
C LYS A 111 5.16 19.24 0.14
N GLY A 112 4.74 19.49 -1.09
CA GLY A 112 5.42 19.01 -2.30
C GLY A 112 6.70 19.76 -2.61
N GLU A 113 7.50 19.24 -3.52
CA GLU A 113 8.77 19.81 -4.00
C GLU A 113 8.60 21.22 -4.60
N THR A 114 7.44 21.52 -5.17
CA THR A 114 7.07 22.85 -5.69
C THR A 114 6.58 23.82 -4.63
N GLY A 115 6.47 23.37 -3.38
CA GLY A 115 5.89 24.15 -2.27
C GLY A 115 4.38 24.09 -2.18
N HIS A 116 3.70 23.36 -3.06
CA HIS A 116 2.26 23.12 -2.97
C HIS A 116 1.89 22.37 -1.70
N ILE A 117 0.79 22.77 -1.05
CA ILE A 117 0.30 22.16 0.18
C ILE A 117 -0.96 21.33 -0.12
N LEU A 118 -0.90 20.05 0.22
CA LEU A 118 -2.01 19.11 0.13
C LEU A 118 -2.48 18.75 1.55
N PRO A 119 -3.71 19.14 1.95
CA PRO A 119 -4.25 18.83 3.28
C PRO A 119 -4.76 17.39 3.36
N VAL A 120 -4.43 16.70 4.45
CA VAL A 120 -4.98 15.40 4.84
C VAL A 120 -5.76 15.58 6.14
N PHE A 121 -7.01 15.15 6.15
CA PHE A 121 -7.91 15.25 7.29
C PHE A 121 -8.12 13.88 7.93
N PHE A 122 -7.79 13.77 9.21
CA PHE A 122 -7.98 12.56 10.01
C PHE A 122 -9.20 12.76 10.91
N LEU A 123 -10.25 11.97 10.68
CA LEU A 123 -11.49 12.02 11.44
C LEU A 123 -11.32 11.39 12.80
N ASP A 124 -11.90 11.99 13.82
CA ASP A 124 -11.78 11.58 15.21
C ASP A 124 -13.13 11.71 15.92
N THR A 125 -13.59 10.62 16.51
CA THR A 125 -14.84 10.56 17.27
C THR A 125 -14.63 10.68 18.78
N ASP A 126 -13.38 10.82 19.26
CA ASP A 126 -13.10 11.07 20.68
C ASP A 126 -13.42 12.55 21.03
N VAL A 127 -14.70 12.81 21.19
CA VAL A 127 -15.27 14.09 21.64
C VAL A 127 -16.21 13.85 22.83
N ALA A 128 -16.36 14.86 23.68
CA ALA A 128 -17.06 14.70 24.97
C ALA A 128 -18.51 14.24 24.81
N GLU A 129 -19.16 14.69 23.72
CA GLU A 129 -20.57 14.47 23.42
C GLU A 129 -20.91 13.01 23.02
N ASN A 130 -19.90 12.23 22.60
CA ASN A 130 -20.09 10.85 22.14
C ASN A 130 -20.09 9.84 23.29
N SER A 131 -20.85 8.76 23.12
CA SER A 131 -20.80 7.59 24.00
C SER A 131 -19.41 6.91 23.95
N PRO A 132 -19.04 6.12 24.96
CA PRO A 132 -17.76 5.37 24.94
C PRO A 132 -17.57 4.49 23.68
N GLU A 133 -18.64 3.86 23.20
CA GLU A 133 -18.62 3.00 22.00
C GLU A 133 -18.31 3.83 20.75
N MET A 134 -18.94 4.99 20.59
CA MET A 134 -18.69 5.86 19.44
C MET A 134 -17.30 6.49 19.50
N LYS A 135 -16.78 6.84 20.67
CA LYS A 135 -15.38 7.28 20.83
C LYS A 135 -14.39 6.23 20.39
N ALA A 136 -14.69 4.96 20.67
CA ALA A 136 -13.81 3.85 20.35
C ALA A 136 -13.62 3.61 18.85
N LEU A 137 -14.51 4.09 17.97
CA LEU A 137 -14.42 3.92 16.52
C LEU A 137 -13.08 4.42 15.92
N THR A 138 -12.42 5.37 16.56
CA THR A 138 -11.13 5.91 16.12
C THR A 138 -9.97 5.51 17.05
N GLU A 139 -10.08 4.38 17.77
CA GLU A 139 -9.00 3.88 18.60
C GLU A 139 -7.99 3.02 17.82
N ASN A 140 -8.47 1.97 17.16
CA ASN A 140 -7.60 0.95 16.56
C ASN A 140 -7.85 0.83 15.05
N LEU A 141 -6.76 0.77 14.28
CA LEU A 141 -6.81 0.42 12.87
C LEU A 141 -7.02 -1.09 12.71
N TYR A 142 -8.02 -1.49 11.93
CA TYR A 142 -8.38 -2.89 11.68
C TYR A 142 -8.66 -3.72 12.95
N GLY A 143 -9.12 -3.05 14.01
CA GLY A 143 -9.53 -3.71 15.24
C GLY A 143 -10.97 -4.22 15.19
N GLY A 144 -11.38 -4.83 16.32
CA GLY A 144 -12.78 -5.21 16.54
C GLY A 144 -13.30 -6.35 15.65
N ASP A 145 -14.62 -6.36 15.47
CA ASP A 145 -15.41 -7.29 14.67
C ASP A 145 -16.01 -6.59 13.43
N GLU A 146 -16.91 -7.27 12.72
CA GLU A 146 -17.62 -6.69 11.57
C GLU A 146 -18.43 -5.44 11.96
N HIS A 147 -18.98 -5.39 13.17
CA HIS A 147 -19.74 -4.25 13.66
C HIS A 147 -18.85 -2.99 13.82
N TYR A 148 -17.73 -3.14 14.49
CA TYR A 148 -16.72 -2.09 14.62
C TYR A 148 -16.23 -1.62 13.25
N ARG A 149 -15.98 -2.56 12.35
CA ARG A 149 -15.51 -2.30 11.00
C ARG A 149 -16.50 -1.49 10.18
N LEU A 150 -17.79 -1.89 10.15
CA LEU A 150 -18.83 -1.16 9.43
C LEU A 150 -19.03 0.26 10.01
N GLY A 151 -18.90 0.42 11.35
CA GLY A 151 -18.90 1.73 12.00
C GLY A 151 -17.77 2.64 11.50
N GLN A 152 -16.55 2.10 11.38
CA GLN A 152 -15.40 2.83 10.84
C GLN A 152 -15.59 3.23 9.37
N GLU A 153 -16.12 2.33 8.54
CA GLU A 153 -16.35 2.60 7.12
C GLU A 153 -17.50 3.61 6.92
N THR A 154 -18.50 3.59 7.81
CA THR A 154 -19.55 4.61 7.86
C THR A 154 -18.98 5.98 8.22
N LEU A 155 -18.09 6.02 9.22
CA LEU A 155 -17.40 7.25 9.61
C LEU A 155 -16.51 7.78 8.50
N LEU A 156 -15.71 6.91 7.86
CA LEU A 156 -14.83 7.29 6.76
C LEU A 156 -15.64 7.87 5.59
N GLY A 157 -16.64 7.14 5.12
CA GLY A 157 -17.41 7.50 3.93
C GLY A 157 -18.38 8.65 4.19
N ILE A 158 -19.43 8.40 4.96
CA ILE A 158 -20.48 9.40 5.23
C ILE A 158 -19.93 10.54 6.10
N GLY A 159 -19.17 10.21 7.14
CA GLY A 159 -18.54 11.19 8.02
C GLY A 159 -17.53 12.08 7.30
N GLY A 160 -16.76 11.49 6.39
CA GLY A 160 -15.81 12.24 5.56
C GLY A 160 -16.48 13.26 4.65
N ILE A 161 -17.59 12.90 4.00
CA ILE A 161 -18.38 13.86 3.19
C ILE A 161 -18.91 15.01 4.08
N GLN A 162 -19.48 14.69 5.25
CA GLN A 162 -19.99 15.72 6.16
C GLN A 162 -18.88 16.64 6.69
N MET A 163 -17.70 16.09 6.97
CA MET A 163 -16.56 16.88 7.41
C MET A 163 -16.02 17.77 6.29
N LEU A 164 -15.90 17.27 5.06
CA LEU A 164 -15.47 18.09 3.92
C LEU A 164 -16.43 19.26 3.69
N ASN A 165 -17.74 19.03 3.81
CA ASN A 165 -18.74 20.10 3.73
C ASN A 165 -18.55 21.13 4.84
N ALA A 166 -18.34 20.70 6.09
CA ALA A 166 -18.06 21.61 7.21
C ALA A 166 -16.79 22.46 6.97
N LEU A 167 -15.80 21.90 6.27
CA LEU A 167 -14.56 22.59 5.88
C LEU A 167 -14.72 23.50 4.64
N GLY A 168 -15.93 23.58 4.09
CA GLY A 168 -16.26 24.41 2.92
C GLY A 168 -15.96 23.75 1.57
N TYR A 169 -15.58 22.46 1.54
CA TYR A 169 -15.53 21.69 0.29
C TYR A 169 -16.96 21.21 -0.05
N SER A 170 -17.29 21.19 -1.32
CA SER A 170 -18.63 20.76 -1.75
C SER A 170 -18.58 20.00 -3.07
N PRO A 171 -19.49 19.04 -3.30
CA PRO A 171 -19.61 18.37 -4.59
C PRO A 171 -19.96 19.37 -5.70
N GLU A 172 -19.55 19.05 -6.92
CA GLU A 172 -19.80 19.91 -8.10
C GLU A 172 -21.28 20.22 -8.33
N PHE A 173 -22.20 19.34 -7.96
CA PHE A 173 -23.63 19.56 -8.07
C PHE A 173 -24.21 20.51 -6.99
N SER A 174 -23.41 20.89 -6.00
CA SER A 174 -23.83 21.84 -4.95
C SER A 174 -23.92 23.25 -5.48
N LYS A 175 -24.95 23.98 -5.07
CA LYS A 175 -25.21 25.36 -5.49
C LYS A 175 -24.51 26.41 -4.59
N THR A 176 -23.37 26.08 -4.00
CA THR A 176 -22.61 27.04 -3.20
C THR A 176 -21.98 28.12 -4.08
N ASN A 177 -21.91 29.36 -3.57
CA ASN A 177 -21.33 30.49 -4.31
C ASN A 177 -19.79 30.43 -4.39
N ASP A 178 -19.12 29.68 -3.48
CA ASP A 178 -17.68 29.48 -3.49
C ASP A 178 -17.30 28.25 -4.30
N GLN A 179 -16.89 28.49 -5.53
CA GLN A 179 -16.41 27.40 -6.43
C GLN A 179 -14.95 27.02 -6.20
N SER A 180 -14.22 27.75 -5.35
CA SER A 180 -12.78 27.54 -5.16
C SER A 180 -12.43 26.20 -4.51
N LYS A 181 -13.41 25.56 -3.82
CA LYS A 181 -13.28 24.26 -3.17
C LYS A 181 -14.28 23.21 -3.69
N HIS A 182 -14.73 23.37 -4.94
CA HIS A 182 -15.61 22.35 -5.54
C HIS A 182 -14.82 21.08 -5.84
N ILE A 183 -15.36 19.94 -5.38
CA ILE A 183 -14.81 18.62 -5.64
C ILE A 183 -15.45 18.05 -6.90
N GLY A 184 -14.64 17.85 -7.92
CA GLY A 184 -15.05 17.23 -9.19
C GLY A 184 -14.81 15.72 -9.24
N CYS A 185 -14.03 15.18 -8.28
CA CYS A 185 -13.75 13.75 -8.24
C CYS A 185 -13.55 13.26 -6.80
N TYR A 186 -14.22 12.18 -6.44
CA TYR A 186 -14.06 11.44 -5.20
C TYR A 186 -13.38 10.10 -5.51
N HIS A 187 -12.16 9.90 -5.02
CA HIS A 187 -11.41 8.68 -5.24
C HIS A 187 -11.50 7.75 -4.03
N MET A 188 -12.10 6.59 -4.21
CA MET A 188 -12.19 5.52 -3.23
C MET A 188 -10.99 4.58 -3.35
N ASN A 189 -10.09 4.63 -2.37
CA ASN A 189 -8.95 3.73 -2.26
C ASN A 189 -9.38 2.48 -1.48
N GLU A 190 -9.81 1.45 -2.19
CA GLU A 190 -10.45 0.23 -1.74
C GLU A 190 -11.92 0.40 -1.28
N GLY A 191 -12.63 -0.71 -1.13
CA GLY A 191 -14.04 -0.78 -0.75
C GLY A 191 -14.39 -0.09 0.57
N HIS A 192 -13.43 0.02 1.49
CA HIS A 192 -13.59 0.71 2.78
C HIS A 192 -14.17 2.13 2.69
N ALA A 193 -13.96 2.80 1.58
CA ALA A 193 -14.43 4.17 1.35
C ALA A 193 -15.80 4.23 0.63
N ALA A 194 -16.38 3.09 0.26
CA ALA A 194 -17.56 3.04 -0.63
C ALA A 194 -18.77 3.81 -0.10
N LEU A 195 -18.97 3.89 1.22
CA LEU A 195 -20.08 4.61 1.82
C LEU A 195 -20.02 6.15 1.63
N LEU A 196 -18.92 6.69 1.08
CA LEU A 196 -18.92 8.09 0.63
C LEU A 196 -19.98 8.34 -0.46
N THR A 197 -20.28 7.33 -1.27
CA THR A 197 -21.30 7.43 -2.33
C THR A 197 -22.70 7.56 -1.75
N VAL A 198 -22.97 6.88 -0.65
CA VAL A 198 -24.22 7.06 0.14
C VAL A 198 -24.27 8.48 0.73
N GLY A 199 -23.15 8.97 1.25
CA GLY A 199 -23.03 10.36 1.72
C GLY A 199 -23.37 11.38 0.63
N LEU A 200 -22.84 11.20 -0.59
CA LEU A 200 -23.11 12.05 -1.75
C LEU A 200 -24.58 11.95 -2.21
N LEU A 201 -25.17 10.75 -2.23
CA LEU A 201 -26.58 10.56 -2.57
C LEU A 201 -27.51 11.28 -1.58
N ARG A 202 -27.19 11.19 -0.27
CA ARG A 202 -27.92 11.92 0.78
C ARG A 202 -27.81 13.44 0.60
N GLU A 203 -26.63 13.94 0.30
CA GLU A 203 -26.42 15.38 0.08
C GLU A 203 -27.17 15.87 -1.15
N LYS A 204 -27.11 15.14 -2.26
CA LYS A 204 -27.79 15.50 -3.50
C LYS A 204 -29.31 15.53 -3.36
N THR A 205 -29.87 14.60 -2.61
CA THR A 205 -31.32 14.40 -2.56
C THR A 205 -31.98 14.93 -1.29
N GLY A 206 -31.22 15.19 -0.24
CA GLY A 206 -31.74 15.44 1.11
C GLY A 206 -32.47 14.27 1.76
N ARG A 207 -32.31 13.04 1.25
CA ARG A 207 -33.04 11.82 1.67
C ARG A 207 -32.07 10.69 2.02
N LYS A 208 -32.54 9.74 2.83
CA LYS A 208 -31.80 8.52 3.17
C LYS A 208 -32.09 7.33 2.23
N SER A 209 -33.12 7.45 1.39
CA SER A 209 -33.58 6.41 0.47
C SER A 209 -34.38 7.03 -0.69
N GLY A 210 -34.84 6.21 -1.63
CA GLY A 210 -35.66 6.65 -2.77
C GLY A 210 -34.82 7.29 -3.86
N TYR A 211 -33.59 6.86 -4.04
CA TYR A 211 -32.71 7.36 -5.09
C TYR A 211 -33.14 6.87 -6.47
N THR A 212 -33.24 7.79 -7.41
CA THR A 212 -33.52 7.45 -8.81
C THR A 212 -32.24 7.02 -9.52
N ALA A 213 -32.37 6.33 -10.67
CA ALA A 213 -31.23 6.00 -11.51
C ALA A 213 -30.43 7.25 -11.90
N ALA A 214 -31.09 8.38 -12.13
CA ALA A 214 -30.42 9.66 -12.41
C ALA A 214 -29.59 10.17 -11.22
N ASN A 215 -30.10 10.02 -9.98
CA ASN A 215 -29.33 10.43 -8.80
C ASN A 215 -28.07 9.58 -8.64
N ILE A 216 -28.17 8.25 -8.86
CA ILE A 216 -27.04 7.33 -8.81
C ILE A 216 -26.04 7.67 -9.91
N GLU A 217 -26.49 7.93 -11.15
CA GLU A 217 -25.63 8.29 -12.27
C GLU A 217 -24.90 9.62 -12.02
N ASP A 218 -25.55 10.63 -11.47
CA ASP A 218 -24.90 11.90 -11.14
C ASP A 218 -23.78 11.73 -10.08
N VAL A 219 -23.98 10.88 -9.08
CA VAL A 219 -22.93 10.53 -8.10
C VAL A 219 -21.83 9.69 -8.77
N ARG A 220 -22.22 8.74 -9.61
CA ARG A 220 -21.32 7.88 -10.37
C ARG A 220 -20.32 8.70 -11.20
N GLN A 221 -20.78 9.78 -11.84
CA GLN A 221 -19.93 10.67 -12.63
C GLN A 221 -18.84 11.39 -11.80
N LEU A 222 -19.01 11.49 -10.48
CA LEU A 222 -18.04 12.10 -9.58
C LEU A 222 -17.07 11.09 -8.95
N CYS A 223 -17.30 9.77 -9.04
CA CYS A 223 -16.57 8.78 -8.26
C CYS A 223 -15.62 7.93 -9.13
N VAL A 224 -14.49 7.59 -8.52
CA VAL A 224 -13.45 6.69 -9.04
C VAL A 224 -13.15 5.64 -7.96
N PHE A 225 -13.02 4.39 -8.36
CA PHE A 225 -12.71 3.29 -7.45
C PHE A 225 -11.45 2.54 -7.87
N THR A 226 -10.53 2.38 -6.93
CA THR A 226 -9.33 1.53 -7.09
C THR A 226 -9.43 0.34 -6.14
N THR A 227 -9.48 -0.87 -6.69
CA THR A 227 -9.39 -2.11 -5.90
C THR A 227 -7.95 -2.59 -5.78
N HIS A 228 -7.59 -3.09 -4.60
CA HIS A 228 -6.26 -3.66 -4.27
C HIS A 228 -6.33 -5.14 -3.93
N THR A 229 -7.51 -5.73 -3.93
CA THR A 229 -7.78 -7.06 -3.41
C THR A 229 -7.93 -8.06 -4.57
N PRO A 230 -7.04 -9.07 -4.69
CA PRO A 230 -7.04 -10.03 -5.80
C PRO A 230 -7.90 -11.27 -5.54
N VAL A 231 -8.57 -11.36 -4.40
CA VAL A 231 -9.37 -12.54 -4.00
C VAL A 231 -10.73 -12.14 -3.42
N PRO A 232 -11.83 -12.88 -3.74
CA PRO A 232 -13.17 -12.54 -3.26
C PRO A 232 -13.27 -12.42 -1.74
N ALA A 233 -12.64 -13.31 -0.99
CA ALA A 233 -12.69 -13.32 0.48
C ALA A 233 -12.00 -12.13 1.17
N GLY A 234 -11.27 -11.33 0.42
CA GLY A 234 -10.60 -10.13 0.94
C GLY A 234 -11.41 -8.84 0.80
N HIS A 235 -12.57 -8.88 0.14
CA HIS A 235 -13.50 -7.75 0.04
C HIS A 235 -14.41 -7.70 1.26
N ASP A 236 -14.56 -6.50 1.86
CA ASP A 236 -15.41 -6.34 3.02
C ASP A 236 -16.89 -6.54 2.65
N THR A 237 -17.53 -7.42 3.40
CA THR A 237 -18.98 -7.70 3.30
C THR A 237 -19.60 -7.74 4.69
N PHE A 238 -20.82 -7.22 4.81
CA PHE A 238 -21.52 -7.13 6.09
C PHE A 238 -22.95 -7.72 6.00
N PRO A 239 -23.41 -8.53 6.98
CA PRO A 239 -24.78 -9.01 7.00
C PRO A 239 -25.77 -7.86 6.88
N ILE A 240 -26.86 -8.02 6.12
CA ILE A 240 -27.86 -6.96 5.93
C ILE A 240 -28.50 -6.54 7.27
N THR A 241 -28.66 -7.46 8.22
CA THR A 241 -29.16 -7.16 9.56
C THR A 241 -28.21 -6.24 10.34
N LEU A 242 -26.90 -6.41 10.18
CA LEU A 242 -25.91 -5.51 10.76
C LEU A 242 -25.93 -4.16 10.04
N THR A 243 -26.06 -4.16 8.71
CA THR A 243 -26.19 -2.94 7.90
C THR A 243 -27.42 -2.14 8.33
N GLU A 244 -28.56 -2.78 8.53
CA GLU A 244 -29.79 -2.17 9.05
C GLU A 244 -29.58 -1.56 10.44
N LYS A 245 -28.89 -2.29 11.33
CA LYS A 245 -28.55 -1.77 12.66
C LYS A 245 -27.70 -0.50 12.60
N VAL A 246 -26.62 -0.49 11.79
CA VAL A 246 -25.62 0.58 11.77
C VAL A 246 -26.08 1.79 10.94
N LEU A 247 -26.63 1.56 9.74
CA LEU A 247 -26.99 2.62 8.77
C LEU A 247 -28.49 3.01 8.83
N GLY A 248 -29.31 2.24 9.56
CA GLY A 248 -30.75 2.38 9.60
C GLY A 248 -31.46 1.61 8.47
N LYS A 249 -32.71 1.19 8.75
CA LYS A 249 -33.51 0.35 7.83
C LYS A 249 -33.69 0.99 6.45
N GLU A 250 -34.02 2.27 6.37
CA GLU A 250 -34.23 2.94 5.07
C GLU A 250 -33.02 2.87 4.15
N THR A 251 -31.81 3.03 4.72
CA THR A 251 -30.56 2.95 3.95
C THR A 251 -30.23 1.51 3.56
N ALA A 252 -30.48 0.55 4.46
CA ALA A 252 -30.27 -0.88 4.17
C ALA A 252 -31.20 -1.37 3.05
N ASP A 253 -32.50 -1.03 3.12
CA ASP A 253 -33.47 -1.35 2.07
C ASP A 253 -33.08 -0.73 0.72
N GLU A 254 -32.52 0.51 0.75
CA GLU A 254 -32.03 1.18 -0.46
C GLU A 254 -30.83 0.46 -1.08
N LEU A 255 -29.86 0.02 -0.27
CA LEU A 255 -28.69 -0.72 -0.74
C LEU A 255 -29.09 -2.08 -1.35
N VAL A 256 -30.10 -2.75 -0.78
CA VAL A 256 -30.68 -3.95 -1.39
C VAL A 256 -31.30 -3.63 -2.74
N ARG A 257 -32.07 -2.51 -2.84
CA ARG A 257 -32.69 -2.09 -4.10
C ARG A 257 -31.65 -1.67 -5.17
N MET A 258 -30.49 -1.19 -4.74
CA MET A 258 -29.35 -0.92 -5.61
C MET A 258 -28.63 -2.20 -6.08
N GLU A 259 -29.05 -3.38 -5.63
CA GLU A 259 -28.47 -4.69 -6.00
C GLU A 259 -26.99 -4.84 -5.61
N VAL A 260 -26.59 -4.22 -4.49
CA VAL A 260 -25.20 -4.29 -3.97
C VAL A 260 -25.08 -5.19 -2.73
N CYS A 261 -26.11 -6.01 -2.46
CA CYS A 261 -26.20 -6.91 -1.32
C CYS A 261 -26.36 -8.38 -1.75
N PRO A 262 -25.42 -8.99 -2.52
CA PRO A 262 -25.50 -10.39 -2.85
C PRO A 262 -25.54 -11.25 -1.57
N ASP A 263 -26.28 -12.35 -1.61
CA ASP A 263 -26.38 -13.33 -0.51
C ASP A 263 -26.76 -12.70 0.84
N GLN A 264 -27.61 -11.65 0.84
CA GLN A 264 -28.02 -10.90 2.02
C GLN A 264 -26.84 -10.28 2.79
N ARG A 265 -25.76 -9.93 2.06
CA ARG A 265 -24.60 -9.22 2.60
C ARG A 265 -24.31 -7.97 1.76
N LEU A 266 -24.19 -6.83 2.42
CA LEU A 266 -23.69 -5.61 1.79
C LEU A 266 -22.25 -5.85 1.34
N ASN A 267 -21.97 -5.72 0.05
CA ASN A 267 -20.63 -5.83 -0.51
C ASN A 267 -20.10 -4.43 -0.83
N MET A 268 -19.07 -4.00 -0.11
CA MET A 268 -18.53 -2.65 -0.24
C MET A 268 -17.91 -2.39 -1.61
N SER A 269 -17.31 -3.40 -2.24
CA SER A 269 -16.78 -3.27 -3.60
C SER A 269 -17.90 -3.13 -4.64
N GLU A 270 -19.01 -3.83 -4.47
CA GLU A 270 -20.18 -3.66 -5.36
C GLU A 270 -20.80 -2.26 -5.24
N VAL A 271 -20.86 -1.69 -4.02
CA VAL A 271 -21.28 -0.30 -3.81
C VAL A 271 -20.35 0.66 -4.58
N ALA A 272 -19.04 0.48 -4.41
CA ALA A 272 -18.04 1.31 -5.06
C ALA A 272 -18.12 1.20 -6.60
N ILE A 273 -18.23 -0.02 -7.15
CA ILE A 273 -18.35 -0.28 -8.58
C ILE A 273 -19.62 0.35 -9.15
N LYS A 274 -20.77 0.13 -8.51
CA LYS A 274 -22.08 0.67 -8.94
C LYS A 274 -22.06 2.18 -9.08
N CYS A 275 -21.35 2.86 -8.16
CA CYS A 275 -21.31 4.30 -8.07
C CYS A 275 -20.00 4.93 -8.61
N SER A 276 -19.22 4.23 -9.44
CA SER A 276 -17.99 4.79 -10.04
C SER A 276 -18.05 4.79 -11.56
N ARG A 277 -17.64 5.91 -12.16
CA ARG A 277 -17.46 6.01 -13.62
C ARG A 277 -16.19 5.34 -14.12
N PHE A 278 -15.20 5.19 -13.23
CA PHE A 278 -13.92 4.58 -13.52
C PHE A 278 -13.53 3.64 -12.40
N VAL A 279 -13.19 2.40 -12.76
CA VAL A 279 -12.77 1.34 -11.85
C VAL A 279 -11.44 0.78 -12.35
N ASN A 280 -10.45 0.67 -11.47
CA ASN A 280 -9.17 0.11 -11.87
C ASN A 280 -8.56 -0.83 -10.83
N GLY A 281 -7.80 -1.79 -11.34
CA GLY A 281 -6.82 -2.57 -10.59
C GLY A 281 -5.44 -1.91 -10.62
N VAL A 282 -4.51 -2.42 -9.80
CA VAL A 282 -3.23 -1.79 -9.46
C VAL A 282 -2.01 -2.39 -10.15
N ALA A 283 -2.22 -3.29 -11.10
CA ALA A 283 -1.28 -3.83 -12.06
C ALA A 283 -2.07 -4.43 -13.23
N LYS A 284 -1.44 -4.63 -14.40
CA LYS A 284 -2.12 -5.26 -15.55
C LYS A 284 -2.69 -6.63 -15.20
N ARG A 285 -1.88 -7.47 -14.55
CA ARG A 285 -2.33 -8.79 -14.10
C ARG A 285 -3.48 -8.72 -13.11
N HIS A 286 -3.43 -7.76 -12.16
CA HIS A 286 -4.50 -7.58 -11.20
C HIS A 286 -5.83 -7.16 -11.86
N ALA A 287 -5.79 -6.28 -12.86
CA ALA A 287 -6.99 -5.92 -13.61
C ALA A 287 -7.61 -7.12 -14.33
N GLU A 288 -6.80 -8.04 -14.89
CA GLU A 288 -7.30 -9.29 -15.47
C GLU A 288 -8.00 -10.18 -14.44
N VAL A 289 -7.43 -10.29 -13.23
CA VAL A 289 -8.04 -11.04 -12.12
C VAL A 289 -9.35 -10.37 -11.67
N SER A 290 -9.34 -9.05 -11.51
CA SER A 290 -10.52 -8.27 -11.08
C SER A 290 -11.67 -8.34 -12.09
N ARG A 291 -11.39 -8.34 -13.42
CA ARG A 291 -12.42 -8.55 -14.45
C ARG A 291 -13.12 -9.90 -14.34
N LYS A 292 -12.42 -10.93 -13.85
CA LYS A 292 -13.03 -12.24 -13.59
C LYS A 292 -13.91 -12.24 -12.35
N MET A 293 -13.53 -11.47 -11.32
CA MET A 293 -14.32 -11.32 -10.09
C MET A 293 -15.57 -10.45 -10.31
N PHE A 294 -15.46 -9.41 -11.15
CA PHE A 294 -16.53 -8.44 -11.44
C PHE A 294 -16.84 -8.42 -12.94
N PRO A 295 -17.43 -9.49 -13.51
CA PRO A 295 -17.62 -9.61 -14.96
C PRO A 295 -18.61 -8.59 -15.55
N HIS A 296 -19.41 -7.94 -14.71
CA HIS A 296 -20.37 -6.89 -15.07
C HIS A 296 -19.72 -5.49 -15.10
N CYS A 297 -18.44 -5.37 -14.79
CA CYS A 297 -17.72 -4.09 -14.70
C CYS A 297 -16.49 -4.09 -15.60
N THR A 298 -16.25 -2.98 -16.30
CA THR A 298 -14.97 -2.73 -16.97
C THR A 298 -13.95 -2.30 -15.92
N VAL A 299 -12.94 -3.13 -15.69
CA VAL A 299 -11.83 -2.81 -14.78
C VAL A 299 -10.60 -2.46 -15.61
N GLU A 300 -10.18 -1.22 -15.54
CA GLU A 300 -8.96 -0.70 -16.16
C GLU A 300 -7.72 -1.05 -15.34
N SER A 301 -6.53 -0.72 -15.81
CA SER A 301 -5.30 -0.89 -15.03
C SER A 301 -4.52 0.41 -14.94
N ILE A 302 -4.20 0.81 -13.71
CA ILE A 302 -3.18 1.83 -13.45
C ILE A 302 -2.16 1.17 -12.51
N THR A 303 -1.02 0.77 -13.08
CA THR A 303 0.00 0.06 -12.32
C THR A 303 0.55 0.96 -11.22
N ASN A 304 0.66 0.43 -10.01
CA ASN A 304 1.20 1.14 -8.86
C ASN A 304 2.62 1.68 -9.12
N GLY A 305 3.02 2.60 -8.29
CA GLY A 305 4.36 3.15 -8.18
C GLY A 305 4.69 3.47 -6.72
N VAL A 306 5.90 3.92 -6.48
CA VAL A 306 6.37 4.37 -5.17
C VAL A 306 6.87 5.82 -5.25
N HIS A 307 6.78 6.57 -4.17
CA HIS A 307 7.30 7.94 -4.13
C HIS A 307 8.82 7.92 -4.09
N ALA A 308 9.46 8.21 -5.22
CA ALA A 308 10.91 8.03 -5.39
C ALA A 308 11.72 8.75 -4.32
N THR A 309 11.41 10.02 -4.02
CA THR A 309 12.14 10.80 -3.02
C THR A 309 12.04 10.18 -1.61
N THR A 310 10.88 9.65 -1.22
CA THR A 310 10.69 9.01 0.09
C THR A 310 11.51 7.73 0.22
N TRP A 311 11.53 6.89 -0.83
CA TRP A 311 12.08 5.53 -0.75
C TRP A 311 13.54 5.40 -1.21
N THR A 312 14.15 6.45 -1.72
CA THR A 312 15.57 6.43 -2.07
C THR A 312 16.43 6.60 -0.81
N ALA A 313 17.47 5.78 -0.65
CA ALA A 313 18.46 5.88 0.44
C ALA A 313 19.23 7.20 0.36
N ASP A 314 19.69 7.72 1.51
CA ASP A 314 20.35 9.02 1.57
C ASP A 314 21.59 9.11 0.66
N ALA A 315 22.43 8.07 0.65
CA ALA A 315 23.59 8.01 -0.23
C ALA A 315 23.20 7.98 -1.72
N MET A 316 22.11 7.27 -2.05
CA MET A 316 21.60 7.20 -3.42
C MET A 316 20.93 8.53 -3.83
N ARG A 317 20.23 9.22 -2.89
CA ARG A 317 19.71 10.59 -3.14
C ARG A 317 20.83 11.55 -3.48
N ALA A 318 21.92 11.52 -2.70
CA ALA A 318 23.08 12.37 -2.97
C ALA A 318 23.70 12.09 -4.35
N LEU A 319 23.73 10.80 -4.76
CA LEU A 319 24.18 10.39 -6.08
C LEU A 319 23.26 10.92 -7.19
N PHE A 320 21.94 10.79 -7.02
CA PHE A 320 20.97 11.31 -7.98
C PHE A 320 20.97 12.84 -8.04
N ASP A 321 21.10 13.54 -6.92
CA ASP A 321 21.22 15.00 -6.88
C ASP A 321 22.46 15.49 -7.66
N LYS A 322 23.56 14.71 -7.66
CA LYS A 322 24.79 15.00 -8.42
C LYS A 322 24.61 14.81 -9.93
N HIS A 323 23.91 13.75 -10.35
CA HIS A 323 23.88 13.33 -11.76
C HIS A 323 22.55 13.59 -12.47
N LEU A 324 21.43 13.69 -11.75
CA LEU A 324 20.07 13.70 -12.30
C LEU A 324 19.31 14.97 -11.88
N ASN A 325 19.73 16.12 -12.40
CA ASN A 325 19.08 17.37 -12.04
C ASN A 325 17.57 17.35 -12.28
N GLY A 326 16.78 17.66 -11.26
CA GLY A 326 15.31 17.71 -11.32
C GLY A 326 14.58 16.38 -11.04
N TRP A 327 15.27 15.28 -10.73
CA TRP A 327 14.66 13.96 -10.50
C TRP A 327 13.63 13.95 -9.34
N ARG A 328 13.76 14.86 -8.36
CA ARG A 328 12.81 14.97 -7.24
C ARG A 328 11.46 15.52 -7.70
N ALA A 329 11.47 16.50 -8.58
CA ALA A 329 10.28 17.12 -9.14
C ALA A 329 9.65 16.26 -10.27
N ASP A 330 10.47 15.50 -10.99
CA ASP A 330 10.01 14.55 -12.01
C ASP A 330 10.83 13.26 -11.97
N SER A 331 10.30 12.22 -11.33
CA SER A 331 10.97 10.92 -11.20
C SER A 331 11.21 10.20 -12.54
N ASN A 332 10.64 10.68 -13.66
CA ASN A 332 10.99 10.18 -14.98
C ASN A 332 12.46 10.44 -15.36
N TYR A 333 13.13 11.39 -14.70
CA TYR A 333 14.57 11.66 -14.89
C TYR A 333 15.46 10.50 -14.42
N LEU A 334 14.95 9.55 -13.62
CA LEU A 334 15.66 8.31 -13.28
C LEU A 334 16.07 7.51 -14.52
N ARG A 335 15.44 7.74 -15.69
CA ARG A 335 15.89 7.15 -16.99
C ARG A 335 17.32 7.50 -17.37
N TYR A 336 17.82 8.63 -16.91
CA TYR A 336 19.19 9.09 -17.18
C TYR A 336 20.23 8.47 -16.25
N ALA A 337 19.80 7.63 -15.28
CA ALA A 337 20.73 6.87 -14.43
C ALA A 337 21.63 5.92 -15.23
N VAL A 338 21.31 5.65 -16.50
CA VAL A 338 22.16 4.92 -17.44
C VAL A 338 23.53 5.55 -17.60
N GLU A 339 23.66 6.87 -17.40
CA GLU A 339 24.92 7.63 -17.49
C GLU A 339 25.74 7.62 -16.19
N ILE A 340 25.16 7.18 -15.07
CA ILE A 340 25.85 7.14 -13.78
C ILE A 340 26.93 6.04 -13.81
N PRO A 341 28.17 6.34 -13.44
CA PRO A 341 29.24 5.33 -13.34
C PRO A 341 28.85 4.19 -12.37
N ILE A 342 29.05 2.95 -12.79
CA ILE A 342 28.69 1.76 -12.01
C ILE A 342 29.32 1.79 -10.61
N GLY A 343 30.61 2.16 -10.52
CA GLY A 343 31.31 2.23 -9.24
C GLY A 343 30.70 3.25 -8.25
N GLU A 344 30.09 4.33 -8.74
CA GLU A 344 29.40 5.30 -7.87
C GLU A 344 28.10 4.72 -7.34
N ILE A 345 27.34 3.98 -8.17
CA ILE A 345 26.12 3.27 -7.74
C ILE A 345 26.46 2.22 -6.66
N GLN A 346 27.50 1.40 -6.91
CA GLN A 346 27.95 0.39 -5.95
C GLN A 346 28.42 1.01 -4.63
N SER A 347 29.12 2.15 -4.70
CA SER A 347 29.56 2.88 -3.51
C SER A 347 28.39 3.44 -2.70
N ALA A 348 27.43 4.07 -3.36
CA ALA A 348 26.21 4.59 -2.71
C ALA A 348 25.38 3.45 -2.08
N HIS A 349 25.26 2.32 -2.77
CA HIS A 349 24.59 1.12 -2.25
C HIS A 349 25.31 0.55 -1.02
N LYS A 350 26.64 0.49 -1.03
CA LYS A 350 27.43 0.02 0.12
C LYS A 350 27.19 0.88 1.36
N GLU A 351 27.02 2.19 1.21
CA GLU A 351 26.68 3.09 2.32
C GLU A 351 25.24 2.82 2.83
N ALA A 352 24.26 2.60 1.94
CA ALA A 352 22.90 2.20 2.33
C ALA A 352 22.90 0.86 3.10
N LYS A 353 23.71 -0.09 2.67
CA LYS A 353 23.90 -1.39 3.32
C LYS A 353 24.50 -1.24 4.73
N LYS A 354 25.51 -0.39 4.90
CA LYS A 354 26.08 -0.07 6.22
C LYS A 354 25.05 0.58 7.14
N ALA A 355 24.20 1.47 6.62
CA ALA A 355 23.14 2.10 7.41
C ALA A 355 22.14 1.07 7.94
N LEU A 356 21.71 0.10 7.12
CA LEU A 356 20.88 -1.03 7.55
C LEU A 356 21.59 -1.84 8.64
N PHE A 357 22.86 -2.19 8.44
CA PHE A 357 23.61 -3.05 9.36
C PHE A 357 23.86 -2.40 10.72
N LYS A 358 24.03 -1.08 10.77
CA LYS A 358 24.10 -0.34 12.02
C LYS A 358 22.81 -0.49 12.83
N VAL A 359 21.63 -0.48 12.18
CA VAL A 359 20.35 -0.70 12.85
C VAL A 359 20.20 -2.16 13.30
N ILE A 360 20.63 -3.12 12.48
CA ILE A 360 20.63 -4.55 12.85
C ILE A 360 21.51 -4.78 14.10
N GLU A 361 22.72 -4.26 14.12
CA GLU A 361 23.62 -4.40 15.26
C GLU A 361 23.02 -3.77 16.53
N ALA A 362 22.44 -2.56 16.41
CA ALA A 362 21.82 -1.86 17.53
C ALA A 362 20.58 -2.59 18.10
N ARG A 363 19.76 -3.22 17.22
CA ARG A 363 18.50 -3.88 17.64
C ARG A 363 18.68 -5.36 18.02
N ASN A 364 19.56 -6.08 17.32
CA ASN A 364 19.68 -7.54 17.44
C ASN A 364 21.04 -7.99 17.99
N GLY A 365 22.02 -7.08 18.15
CA GLY A 365 23.38 -7.43 18.60
C GLY A 365 24.16 -8.26 17.57
N VAL A 366 23.73 -8.29 16.30
CA VAL A 366 24.35 -9.09 15.23
C VAL A 366 25.16 -8.19 14.30
N ALA A 367 26.46 -8.35 14.29
CA ALA A 367 27.33 -7.69 13.33
C ALA A 367 27.22 -8.37 11.95
N MET A 368 26.66 -7.66 10.96
CA MET A 368 26.60 -8.09 9.57
C MET A 368 27.84 -7.60 8.81
N ASP A 369 28.17 -8.26 7.71
CA ASP A 369 29.33 -7.92 6.88
C ASP A 369 28.88 -7.25 5.57
N ALA A 370 29.35 -6.04 5.32
CA ALA A 370 28.97 -5.23 4.15
C ALA A 370 29.49 -5.81 2.81
N ASP A 371 30.49 -6.66 2.83
CA ASP A 371 31.03 -7.30 1.63
C ASP A 371 30.38 -8.69 1.35
N THR A 372 29.61 -9.21 2.30
CA THR A 372 28.87 -10.46 2.15
C THR A 372 27.51 -10.21 1.49
N PHE A 373 27.17 -11.01 0.45
CA PHE A 373 25.88 -10.92 -0.24
C PHE A 373 24.70 -11.05 0.71
N THR A 374 23.75 -10.13 0.60
CA THR A 374 22.61 -10.02 1.53
C THR A 374 21.27 -10.17 0.81
N ILE A 375 20.47 -11.14 1.23
CA ILE A 375 19.09 -11.36 0.76
C ILE A 375 18.13 -10.61 1.71
N GLY A 376 17.21 -9.82 1.16
CA GLY A 376 16.16 -9.15 1.91
C GLY A 376 14.78 -9.71 1.64
N PHE A 377 14.01 -9.92 2.71
CA PHE A 377 12.58 -10.27 2.65
C PHE A 377 11.84 -9.54 3.77
N ALA A 378 11.05 -8.52 3.46
CA ALA A 378 10.30 -7.77 4.45
C ALA A 378 8.90 -7.43 3.96
N ARG A 379 7.90 -8.13 4.48
CA ARG A 379 6.51 -8.05 4.01
C ARG A 379 5.55 -8.42 5.14
N ARG A 380 4.26 -8.02 5.02
CA ARG A 380 3.21 -8.57 5.87
C ARG A 380 3.28 -10.10 5.83
N ALA A 381 3.40 -10.75 6.98
CA ALA A 381 3.38 -12.19 7.06
C ALA A 381 1.96 -12.69 6.77
N ALA A 382 1.78 -13.35 5.64
CA ALA A 382 0.56 -14.00 5.16
C ALA A 382 0.96 -15.24 4.35
N GLU A 383 0.16 -16.30 4.39
CA GLU A 383 0.52 -17.62 3.82
C GLU A 383 0.96 -17.54 2.36
N TYR A 384 0.21 -16.83 1.52
CA TYR A 384 0.51 -16.73 0.09
C TYR A 384 1.86 -16.06 -0.21
N LYS A 385 2.46 -15.35 0.74
CA LYS A 385 3.77 -14.71 0.58
C LYS A 385 4.94 -15.65 0.83
N ARG A 386 4.69 -16.81 1.44
CA ARG A 386 5.63 -17.93 1.60
C ARG A 386 6.99 -17.50 2.18
N ALA A 387 6.99 -16.71 3.25
CA ALA A 387 8.21 -16.18 3.86
C ALA A 387 9.24 -17.26 4.24
N ASP A 388 8.78 -18.47 4.54
CA ASP A 388 9.57 -19.63 4.92
C ASP A 388 10.12 -20.45 3.73
N LEU A 389 9.80 -20.09 2.48
CA LEU A 389 10.14 -20.86 1.29
C LEU A 389 11.66 -21.04 1.11
N LEU A 390 12.45 -20.03 1.49
CA LEU A 390 13.92 -20.10 1.42
C LEU A 390 14.51 -21.20 2.34
N PHE A 391 13.76 -21.65 3.34
CA PHE A 391 14.15 -22.70 4.28
C PHE A 391 13.56 -24.08 3.94
N GLN A 392 12.97 -24.25 2.75
CA GLN A 392 12.39 -25.53 2.31
C GLN A 392 13.44 -26.65 2.28
N ASN A 393 14.68 -26.32 1.89
CA ASN A 393 15.82 -27.23 1.92
C ASN A 393 17.05 -26.56 2.56
N PRO A 394 17.19 -26.61 3.90
CA PRO A 394 18.31 -25.97 4.61
C PRO A 394 19.68 -26.51 4.19
N ALA A 395 19.79 -27.81 3.91
CA ALA A 395 21.06 -28.45 3.48
C ALA A 395 21.52 -27.88 2.12
N ARG A 396 20.58 -27.66 1.19
CA ARG A 396 20.86 -27.04 -0.11
C ARG A 396 21.35 -25.61 0.06
N LEU A 397 20.69 -24.83 0.92
CA LEU A 397 21.09 -23.44 1.19
C LEU A 397 22.47 -23.36 1.86
N GLN A 398 22.77 -24.26 2.80
CA GLN A 398 24.10 -24.38 3.42
C GLN A 398 25.19 -24.75 2.41
N ALA A 399 24.89 -25.64 1.47
CA ALA A 399 25.84 -26.04 0.40
C ALA A 399 26.15 -24.86 -0.54
N ILE A 400 25.15 -24.02 -0.85
CA ILE A 400 25.32 -22.77 -1.61
C ILE A 400 26.20 -21.79 -0.84
N ALA A 401 25.90 -21.56 0.44
CA ALA A 401 26.65 -20.65 1.30
C ALA A 401 28.11 -21.09 1.52
N GLY A 402 28.38 -22.39 1.48
CA GLY A 402 29.74 -22.93 1.52
C GLY A 402 30.58 -22.60 0.29
N LYS A 403 29.94 -22.31 -0.86
CA LYS A 403 30.61 -21.89 -2.09
C LYS A 403 30.69 -20.36 -2.20
N PHE A 404 29.64 -19.67 -1.77
CA PHE A 404 29.47 -18.22 -1.85
C PHE A 404 28.85 -17.72 -0.55
N PRO A 405 29.56 -16.96 0.28
CA PRO A 405 29.01 -16.44 1.53
C PRO A 405 27.73 -15.65 1.30
N LEU A 406 26.74 -15.83 2.16
CA LEU A 406 25.49 -15.06 2.12
C LEU A 406 24.91 -14.85 3.52
N GLN A 407 24.12 -13.82 3.66
CA GLN A 407 23.40 -13.48 4.87
C GLN A 407 21.99 -12.99 4.53
N ILE A 408 21.06 -13.04 5.49
CA ILE A 408 19.63 -12.86 5.21
C ILE A 408 19.00 -11.94 6.24
N VAL A 409 18.18 -11.01 5.78
CA VAL A 409 17.41 -10.08 6.61
C VAL A 409 15.93 -10.28 6.36
N PHE A 410 15.19 -10.61 7.41
CA PHE A 410 13.74 -10.71 7.42
C PHE A 410 13.12 -9.61 8.26
N ALA A 411 11.91 -9.18 7.91
CA ALA A 411 11.01 -8.39 8.73
C ALA A 411 9.56 -8.59 8.30
N GLY A 412 8.63 -8.18 9.14
CA GLY A 412 7.19 -8.17 8.81
C GLY A 412 6.33 -8.46 10.02
N LYS A 413 5.06 -8.10 9.90
CA LYS A 413 4.03 -8.33 10.92
C LYS A 413 2.95 -9.25 10.36
N ALA A 414 2.43 -10.17 11.16
CA ALA A 414 1.19 -10.88 10.89
C ALA A 414 0.02 -10.10 11.48
N HIS A 415 -1.14 -10.10 10.81
CA HIS A 415 -2.34 -9.54 11.43
C HIS A 415 -2.65 -10.28 12.75
N PRO A 416 -3.12 -9.62 13.81
CA PRO A 416 -3.36 -10.26 15.12
C PRO A 416 -4.23 -11.52 15.06
N LYS A 417 -5.19 -11.57 14.12
CA LYS A 417 -6.08 -12.71 13.89
C LYS A 417 -5.56 -13.72 12.85
N ASP A 418 -4.45 -13.43 12.15
CA ASP A 418 -3.87 -14.31 11.13
C ASP A 418 -2.91 -15.33 11.74
N MET A 419 -3.46 -16.46 12.17
CA MET A 419 -2.67 -17.54 12.77
C MET A 419 -1.70 -18.19 11.79
N GLY A 420 -2.06 -18.25 10.49
CA GLY A 420 -1.19 -18.73 9.42
C GLY A 420 0.04 -17.82 9.25
N GLY A 421 -0.19 -16.50 9.20
CA GLY A 421 0.88 -15.51 9.14
C GLY A 421 1.80 -15.55 10.36
N LYS A 422 1.25 -15.72 11.60
CA LYS A 422 2.05 -15.91 12.82
C LYS A 422 2.90 -17.17 12.73
N LYS A 423 2.32 -18.25 12.22
CA LYS A 423 3.04 -19.53 12.02
C LYS A 423 4.20 -19.40 11.02
N LEU A 424 4.05 -18.60 9.98
CA LEU A 424 5.14 -18.31 9.04
C LEU A 424 6.32 -17.61 9.73
N ILE A 425 6.07 -16.67 10.64
CA ILE A 425 7.14 -16.02 11.43
C ILE A 425 7.89 -17.07 12.26
N GLU A 426 7.16 -17.94 12.97
CA GLU A 426 7.77 -19.05 13.73
C GLU A 426 8.63 -19.95 12.83
N ASN A 427 8.13 -20.30 11.63
CA ASN A 427 8.84 -21.13 10.67
C ASN A 427 10.14 -20.46 10.19
N VAL A 428 10.12 -19.16 9.91
CA VAL A 428 11.31 -18.38 9.53
C VAL A 428 12.36 -18.41 10.65
N ILE A 429 11.96 -18.14 11.89
CA ILE A 429 12.86 -18.16 13.06
C ILE A 429 13.44 -19.55 13.28
N LYS A 430 12.61 -20.60 13.17
CA LYS A 430 13.05 -21.99 13.27
C LYS A 430 14.01 -22.38 12.14
N GLY A 431 13.69 -21.98 10.91
CA GLY A 431 14.56 -22.20 9.75
C GLY A 431 15.91 -21.50 9.90
N ALA A 432 15.92 -20.27 10.39
CA ALA A 432 17.15 -19.52 10.69
C ALA A 432 18.03 -20.26 11.71
N LYS A 433 17.44 -20.75 12.81
CA LYS A 433 18.16 -21.53 13.82
C LYS A 433 18.77 -22.84 13.24
N ALA A 434 18.09 -23.49 12.31
CA ALA A 434 18.55 -24.72 11.68
C ALA A 434 19.77 -24.52 10.76
N LEU A 435 19.99 -23.31 10.23
CA LEU A 435 21.16 -22.99 9.41
C LEU A 435 22.46 -22.81 10.24
N GLY A 436 22.35 -22.63 11.54
CA GLY A 436 23.50 -22.45 12.44
C GLY A 436 24.30 -21.18 12.15
N ALA A 437 25.58 -21.17 12.52
CA ALA A 437 26.44 -19.99 12.42
C ALA A 437 26.95 -19.69 10.98
N ASN A 438 26.78 -20.62 10.06
CA ASN A 438 27.33 -20.51 8.70
C ASN A 438 26.62 -19.46 7.84
N ILE A 439 25.35 -19.19 8.14
CA ILE A 439 24.54 -18.17 7.47
C ILE A 439 23.93 -17.27 8.54
N LYS A 440 24.33 -16.00 8.57
CA LYS A 440 23.71 -15.03 9.47
C LYS A 440 22.30 -14.72 8.99
N VAL A 441 21.30 -14.98 9.81
CA VAL A 441 19.89 -14.65 9.54
C VAL A 441 19.38 -13.77 10.66
N VAL A 442 18.84 -12.62 10.31
CA VAL A 442 18.25 -11.66 11.26
C VAL A 442 16.79 -11.44 10.94
N TYR A 443 15.95 -11.47 11.96
CA TYR A 443 14.56 -11.02 11.89
C TYR A 443 14.42 -9.70 12.64
N LEU A 444 14.06 -8.62 11.92
CA LEU A 444 13.83 -7.30 12.50
C LEU A 444 12.38 -7.17 12.92
N GLU A 445 12.17 -7.02 14.21
CA GLU A 445 10.85 -6.84 14.82
C GLU A 445 10.26 -5.46 14.51
N ASN A 446 8.95 -5.37 14.68
CA ASN A 446 8.20 -4.13 14.60
C ASN A 446 8.42 -3.36 13.29
N TYR A 447 8.27 -4.07 12.17
CA TYR A 447 8.39 -3.51 10.82
C TYR A 447 7.51 -2.27 10.65
N ASP A 448 8.13 -1.18 10.18
CA ASP A 448 7.53 0.13 9.91
C ASP A 448 8.10 0.72 8.60
N MET A 449 7.76 1.97 8.28
CA MET A 449 8.24 2.64 7.05
C MET A 449 9.75 2.83 7.05
N GLU A 450 10.36 3.16 8.19
CA GLU A 450 11.80 3.38 8.29
C GLU A 450 12.57 2.08 8.05
N LEU A 451 12.20 0.99 8.73
CA LEU A 451 12.75 -0.33 8.46
C LEU A 451 12.48 -0.78 7.03
N GLY A 452 11.30 -0.48 6.49
CA GLY A 452 10.95 -0.75 5.11
C GLY A 452 11.92 -0.08 4.14
N ARG A 453 12.24 1.20 4.34
CA ARG A 453 13.22 1.96 3.56
C ARG A 453 14.62 1.35 3.71
N LEU A 454 15.08 1.12 4.94
CA LEU A 454 16.42 0.60 5.20
C LEU A 454 16.63 -0.79 4.56
N ILE A 455 15.68 -1.70 4.71
CA ILE A 455 15.83 -3.06 4.18
C ILE A 455 15.76 -3.06 2.64
N THR A 456 14.80 -2.35 2.03
CA THR A 456 14.67 -2.31 0.57
C THR A 456 15.84 -1.63 -0.13
N THR A 457 16.62 -0.83 0.58
CA THR A 457 17.77 -0.10 0.03
C THR A 457 19.11 -0.71 0.39
N GLY A 458 19.20 -1.46 1.49
CA GLY A 458 20.45 -1.95 2.07
C GLY A 458 20.72 -3.45 1.91
N VAL A 459 19.96 -4.15 1.07
CA VAL A 459 20.22 -5.56 0.71
C VAL A 459 20.68 -5.66 -0.74
N ASP A 460 21.35 -6.74 -1.11
CA ASP A 460 21.87 -6.92 -2.47
C ASP A 460 20.80 -7.47 -3.43
N VAL A 461 19.88 -8.29 -2.94
CA VAL A 461 18.74 -8.79 -3.71
C VAL A 461 17.46 -8.75 -2.88
N TRP A 462 16.38 -8.34 -3.52
CA TRP A 462 15.04 -8.36 -2.93
C TRP A 462 14.31 -9.64 -3.32
N LEU A 463 14.06 -10.51 -2.34
CA LEU A 463 13.32 -11.75 -2.55
C LEU A 463 11.82 -11.52 -2.40
N ASN A 464 11.05 -11.97 -3.39
CA ASN A 464 9.60 -11.85 -3.40
C ASN A 464 8.99 -13.09 -4.07
N ASN A 465 8.37 -13.98 -3.30
CA ASN A 465 7.92 -15.28 -3.78
C ASN A 465 6.45 -15.61 -3.45
N PRO A 466 5.49 -14.70 -3.80
CA PRO A 466 4.09 -14.96 -3.58
C PRO A 466 3.57 -16.11 -4.44
N VAL A 467 2.47 -16.72 -4.00
CA VAL A 467 1.70 -17.67 -4.83
C VAL A 467 0.96 -16.89 -5.91
N LYS A 468 1.11 -17.29 -7.18
CA LYS A 468 0.36 -16.70 -8.30
C LYS A 468 -1.12 -17.15 -8.29
N PRO A 469 -2.08 -16.28 -8.58
CA PRO A 469 -2.01 -14.85 -8.92
C PRO A 469 -2.40 -13.96 -7.73
N LEU A 470 -1.96 -14.25 -6.53
CA LEU A 470 -2.44 -13.64 -5.28
C LEU A 470 -1.75 -12.31 -4.92
N GLU A 471 -0.72 -11.88 -5.66
CA GLU A 471 -0.09 -10.58 -5.49
C GLU A 471 -0.74 -9.55 -6.41
N ALA A 472 -1.55 -8.65 -5.87
CA ALA A 472 -2.23 -7.63 -6.66
C ALA A 472 -1.24 -6.71 -7.41
N SER A 473 -0.22 -6.24 -6.72
CA SER A 473 0.86 -5.42 -7.30
C SER A 473 2.19 -5.70 -6.61
N GLY A 474 2.29 -5.52 -5.30
CA GLY A 474 3.54 -5.43 -4.58
C GLY A 474 4.27 -4.10 -4.90
N THR A 475 4.74 -3.39 -3.88
CA THR A 475 5.47 -2.12 -4.07
C THR A 475 6.88 -2.16 -3.48
N SER A 476 7.21 -3.17 -2.67
CA SER A 476 8.51 -3.27 -2.03
C SER A 476 9.66 -3.46 -3.03
N GLY A 477 9.47 -4.30 -4.05
CA GLY A 477 10.45 -4.46 -5.13
C GLY A 477 10.64 -3.20 -5.98
N MET A 478 9.61 -2.35 -6.12
CA MET A 478 9.73 -1.05 -6.78
C MET A 478 10.65 -0.11 -5.99
N LYS A 479 10.53 -0.11 -4.63
CA LYS A 479 11.42 0.64 -3.72
C LYS A 479 12.86 0.16 -3.85
N SER A 480 13.06 -1.15 -3.93
CA SER A 480 14.38 -1.75 -4.14
C SER A 480 14.95 -1.35 -5.50
N ALA A 481 14.15 -1.40 -6.56
CA ALA A 481 14.58 -1.10 -7.92
C ALA A 481 15.13 0.32 -8.09
N ILE A 482 14.49 1.34 -7.51
CA ILE A 482 14.99 2.74 -7.58
C ILE A 482 16.30 2.96 -6.81
N ASN A 483 16.69 2.01 -5.96
CA ASN A 483 17.96 2.03 -5.21
C ASN A 483 19.02 1.09 -5.81
N GLY A 484 18.77 0.54 -6.99
CA GLY A 484 19.68 -0.39 -7.62
C GLY A 484 19.72 -1.77 -6.96
N VAL A 485 18.72 -2.14 -6.19
CA VAL A 485 18.58 -3.48 -5.62
C VAL A 485 17.69 -4.33 -6.54
N PRO A 486 18.26 -5.29 -7.29
CA PRO A 486 17.48 -6.12 -8.19
C PRO A 486 16.54 -7.07 -7.43
N SER A 487 15.44 -7.46 -8.07
CA SER A 487 14.49 -8.41 -7.51
C SER A 487 14.75 -9.83 -8.01
N LEU A 488 14.64 -10.81 -7.09
CA LEU A 488 14.41 -12.22 -7.39
C LEU A 488 12.96 -12.53 -7.01
N SER A 489 12.07 -12.65 -8.00
CA SER A 489 10.63 -12.68 -7.72
C SER A 489 9.86 -13.59 -8.66
N THR A 490 8.74 -14.15 -8.15
CA THR A 490 7.74 -14.79 -9.02
C THR A 490 7.13 -13.76 -9.97
N LEU A 491 6.78 -14.18 -11.19
CA LEU A 491 6.11 -13.32 -12.18
C LEU A 491 4.64 -13.13 -11.79
N ASP A 492 4.41 -12.21 -10.84
CA ASP A 492 3.10 -11.80 -10.36
C ASP A 492 3.10 -10.31 -10.00
N GLY A 493 1.92 -9.69 -9.92
CA GLY A 493 1.78 -8.27 -9.64
C GLY A 493 2.59 -7.40 -10.62
N TRP A 494 3.35 -6.44 -10.08
CA TRP A 494 4.16 -5.51 -10.87
C TRP A 494 5.31 -6.19 -11.63
N TRP A 495 5.83 -7.32 -11.10
CA TRP A 495 7.00 -7.97 -11.68
C TRP A 495 6.72 -8.58 -13.06
N VAL A 496 5.45 -8.87 -13.40
CA VAL A 496 5.03 -9.23 -14.77
C VAL A 496 5.36 -8.11 -15.78
N GLU A 497 5.30 -6.86 -15.32
CA GLU A 497 5.56 -5.68 -16.16
C GLU A 497 7.02 -5.20 -16.04
N GLY A 498 7.66 -5.41 -14.89
CA GLY A 498 8.98 -4.89 -14.57
C GLY A 498 10.14 -5.86 -14.80
N CYS A 499 9.88 -7.15 -14.99
CA CYS A 499 10.93 -8.15 -15.15
C CYS A 499 11.49 -8.18 -16.58
N VAL A 500 12.79 -7.87 -16.69
CA VAL A 500 13.60 -8.23 -17.85
C VAL A 500 14.70 -9.11 -17.31
N HIS A 501 14.52 -10.43 -17.48
CA HIS A 501 15.36 -11.47 -16.88
C HIS A 501 16.85 -11.26 -17.21
N ASN A 502 17.73 -11.36 -16.20
CA ASN A 502 19.17 -11.11 -16.30
C ASN A 502 19.57 -9.66 -16.72
N ILE A 503 18.62 -8.74 -16.77
CA ILE A 503 18.87 -7.33 -17.09
C ILE A 503 18.55 -6.41 -15.90
N VAL A 504 17.40 -6.62 -15.23
CA VAL A 504 16.97 -5.81 -14.07
C VAL A 504 16.77 -6.65 -12.80
N GLY A 505 16.90 -7.97 -12.93
CA GLY A 505 16.67 -8.95 -11.88
C GLY A 505 16.32 -10.32 -12.46
N TRP A 506 15.69 -11.16 -11.65
CA TRP A 506 15.48 -12.57 -11.98
C TRP A 506 14.07 -13.03 -11.66
N GLU A 507 13.56 -13.91 -12.49
CA GLU A 507 12.30 -14.60 -12.23
C GLU A 507 12.51 -15.85 -11.39
N ILE A 508 11.54 -16.16 -10.54
CA ILE A 508 11.36 -17.45 -9.89
C ILE A 508 10.35 -18.24 -10.71
N GLU A 509 10.76 -19.40 -11.21
CA GLU A 509 9.83 -20.34 -11.84
C GLU A 509 8.85 -20.84 -10.77
N ASP A 510 7.59 -20.65 -11.03
CA ASP A 510 6.50 -21.05 -10.14
C ASP A 510 5.28 -21.37 -11.01
N PRO A 511 4.82 -22.62 -11.05
CA PRO A 511 3.65 -23.00 -11.81
C PRO A 511 2.45 -22.14 -11.35
N ALA A 512 1.65 -21.67 -12.28
CA ALA A 512 0.42 -20.96 -11.94
C ALA A 512 -0.61 -21.95 -11.41
N TYR A 513 -1.31 -21.61 -10.32
CA TYR A 513 -2.54 -22.29 -9.97
C TYR A 513 -3.59 -22.00 -11.04
N ALA A 514 -4.30 -23.02 -11.50
CA ALA A 514 -5.39 -22.85 -12.46
C ALA A 514 -6.54 -22.05 -11.82
N PHE A 515 -6.76 -22.27 -10.51
CA PHE A 515 -7.74 -21.55 -9.70
C PHE A 515 -7.18 -21.31 -8.29
N ALA A 516 -7.64 -20.22 -7.64
CA ALA A 516 -7.30 -19.93 -6.24
C ALA A 516 -7.81 -21.01 -5.23
N SER A 517 -8.66 -21.94 -5.68
CA SER A 517 -9.17 -23.08 -4.93
C SER A 517 -8.28 -24.32 -5.00
N ASP A 518 -7.27 -24.35 -5.88
CA ASP A 518 -6.40 -25.51 -6.03
C ASP A 518 -5.53 -25.65 -4.78
N LYS A 519 -5.66 -26.80 -4.11
CA LYS A 519 -4.84 -27.10 -2.94
C LYS A 519 -3.40 -27.27 -3.37
N ASP A 520 -2.50 -26.55 -2.69
CA ASP A 520 -1.05 -26.76 -2.81
C ASP A 520 -0.74 -28.20 -2.33
N ASP A 521 -0.36 -29.05 -3.27
CA ASP A 521 0.07 -30.43 -2.98
C ASP A 521 1.57 -30.51 -2.58
N GLY A 522 2.20 -29.36 -2.31
CA GLY A 522 3.60 -29.21 -1.96
C GLY A 522 4.53 -29.09 -3.18
N ARG A 523 4.14 -29.58 -4.36
CA ARG A 523 4.99 -29.55 -5.58
C ARG A 523 5.34 -28.13 -6.01
N HIS A 524 4.39 -27.18 -5.87
CA HIS A 524 4.63 -25.77 -6.19
C HIS A 524 5.71 -25.14 -5.30
N ARG A 525 5.73 -25.51 -4.00
CA ARG A 525 6.76 -25.02 -3.07
C ARG A 525 8.13 -25.59 -3.46
N ASP A 526 8.22 -26.86 -3.83
CA ASP A 526 9.47 -27.50 -4.24
C ASP A 526 10.03 -26.89 -5.53
N VAL A 527 9.20 -26.68 -6.55
CA VAL A 527 9.61 -26.04 -7.81
C VAL A 527 10.09 -24.62 -7.58
N ALA A 528 9.35 -23.82 -6.84
CA ALA A 528 9.70 -22.43 -6.56
C ALA A 528 10.98 -22.33 -5.70
N SER A 529 11.13 -23.15 -4.67
CA SER A 529 12.33 -23.15 -3.83
C SER A 529 13.58 -23.60 -4.61
N GLU A 530 13.47 -24.65 -5.44
CA GLU A 530 14.58 -25.11 -6.28
C GLU A 530 14.95 -24.05 -7.33
N SER A 531 13.97 -23.32 -7.88
CA SER A 531 14.24 -22.19 -8.76
C SER A 531 15.03 -21.08 -8.04
N ILE A 532 14.67 -20.74 -6.78
CA ILE A 532 15.44 -19.77 -5.97
C ILE A 532 16.87 -20.26 -5.78
N TYR A 533 17.08 -21.51 -5.36
CA TYR A 533 18.42 -22.06 -5.11
C TYR A 533 19.26 -22.09 -6.38
N ARG A 534 18.68 -22.49 -7.50
CA ARG A 534 19.35 -22.51 -8.80
C ARG A 534 19.77 -21.11 -9.24
N GLN A 535 18.90 -20.12 -9.14
CA GLN A 535 19.23 -18.72 -9.47
C GLN A 535 20.35 -18.20 -8.57
N LEU A 536 20.28 -18.45 -7.27
CA LEU A 536 21.35 -18.04 -6.34
C LEU A 536 22.68 -18.72 -6.69
N GLU A 537 22.71 -20.04 -6.86
CA GLU A 537 23.93 -20.81 -7.03
C GLU A 537 24.59 -20.61 -8.39
N GLN A 538 23.80 -20.57 -9.47
CA GLN A 538 24.33 -20.62 -10.84
C GLN A 538 24.44 -19.24 -11.49
N THR A 539 23.69 -18.24 -11.02
CA THR A 539 23.61 -16.94 -11.67
C THR A 539 24.01 -15.79 -10.75
N ILE A 540 23.27 -15.60 -9.65
CA ILE A 540 23.35 -14.37 -8.86
C ILE A 540 24.65 -14.26 -8.07
N LEU A 541 24.94 -15.27 -7.24
CA LEU A 541 26.14 -15.28 -6.40
C LEU A 541 27.45 -15.35 -7.20
N PRO A 542 27.59 -16.20 -8.26
CA PRO A 542 28.74 -16.11 -9.14
C PRO A 542 28.93 -14.74 -9.76
N MET A 543 27.86 -14.07 -10.23
CA MET A 543 27.93 -12.73 -10.80
C MET A 543 28.37 -11.70 -9.76
N TYR A 544 27.79 -11.72 -8.57
CA TYR A 544 28.15 -10.79 -7.48
C TYR A 544 29.63 -10.89 -7.10
N TYR A 545 30.15 -12.12 -6.89
CA TYR A 545 31.51 -12.32 -6.39
C TYR A 545 32.61 -12.33 -7.46
N LYS A 546 32.28 -12.73 -8.68
CA LYS A 546 33.30 -12.91 -9.75
C LYS A 546 33.18 -11.90 -10.89
N GLU A 547 32.01 -11.30 -11.06
CA GLU A 547 31.72 -10.36 -12.16
C GLU A 547 31.07 -9.05 -11.61
N PRO A 548 31.74 -8.35 -10.66
CA PRO A 548 31.11 -7.23 -9.94
C PRO A 548 30.66 -6.07 -10.84
N VAL A 549 31.32 -5.87 -11.97
CA VAL A 549 30.91 -4.88 -12.98
C VAL A 549 29.57 -5.28 -13.58
N ARG A 550 29.39 -6.54 -13.97
CA ARG A 550 28.13 -7.05 -14.53
C ARG A 550 26.99 -7.00 -13.51
N TYR A 551 27.27 -7.32 -12.24
CA TYR A 551 26.27 -7.12 -11.18
C TYR A 551 25.88 -5.64 -11.04
N GLY A 552 26.85 -4.75 -11.10
CA GLY A 552 26.61 -3.29 -11.10
C GLY A 552 25.80 -2.80 -12.31
N GLU A 553 25.93 -3.46 -13.47
CA GLU A 553 25.06 -3.19 -14.63
C GLU A 553 23.60 -3.57 -14.33
N ILE A 554 23.35 -4.73 -13.71
CA ILE A 554 22.00 -5.11 -13.26
C ILE A 554 21.44 -4.08 -12.28
N MET A 555 22.25 -3.61 -11.31
CA MET A 555 21.85 -2.57 -10.37
C MET A 555 21.45 -1.27 -11.10
N ARG A 556 22.29 -0.78 -12.00
CA ARG A 556 22.02 0.43 -12.80
C ARG A 556 20.79 0.25 -13.69
N ASN A 557 20.67 -0.89 -14.35
CA ASN A 557 19.53 -1.20 -15.21
C ASN A 557 18.21 -1.24 -14.41
N SER A 558 18.23 -1.74 -13.19
CA SER A 558 17.08 -1.72 -12.29
C SER A 558 16.61 -0.28 -12.02
N ILE A 559 17.54 0.66 -11.82
CA ILE A 559 17.22 2.08 -11.62
C ILE A 559 16.62 2.67 -12.90
N PHE A 560 17.32 2.62 -14.03
CA PHE A 560 16.94 3.40 -15.21
C PHE A 560 15.79 2.81 -16.02
N LEU A 561 15.53 1.50 -15.94
CA LEU A 561 14.40 0.86 -16.61
C LEU A 561 13.13 0.85 -15.74
N ASN A 562 13.26 0.49 -14.46
CA ASN A 562 12.10 0.37 -13.57
C ASN A 562 11.75 1.68 -12.85
N GLY A 563 12.75 2.47 -12.44
CA GLY A 563 12.52 3.71 -11.70
C GLY A 563 11.60 4.72 -12.41
N PRO A 564 11.77 5.00 -13.70
CA PRO A 564 10.91 5.95 -14.43
C PRO A 564 9.46 5.49 -14.57
N PHE A 565 9.21 4.17 -14.57
CA PHE A 565 7.86 3.65 -14.76
C PHE A 565 7.15 3.34 -13.43
N PHE A 566 7.85 2.73 -12.47
CA PHE A 566 7.23 2.29 -11.22
C PHE A 566 7.33 3.34 -10.11
N ASN A 567 7.11 4.62 -10.44
CA ASN A 567 7.02 5.73 -9.51
C ASN A 567 5.62 6.35 -9.48
N THR A 568 5.32 7.06 -8.37
CA THR A 568 3.99 7.65 -8.18
C THR A 568 3.75 8.90 -8.99
N HIS A 569 4.75 9.63 -9.46
CA HIS A 569 4.55 10.76 -10.39
C HIS A 569 3.91 10.28 -11.69
N ARG A 570 4.44 9.19 -12.31
CA ARG A 570 3.83 8.56 -13.47
C ARG A 570 2.43 8.04 -13.16
N MET A 571 2.26 7.32 -12.02
CA MET A 571 0.98 6.75 -11.61
C MET A 571 -0.09 7.84 -11.45
N VAL A 572 0.18 8.90 -10.72
CA VAL A 572 -0.74 10.01 -10.52
C VAL A 572 -1.04 10.74 -11.82
N THR A 573 -0.06 10.91 -12.70
CA THR A 573 -0.28 11.47 -14.05
C THR A 573 -1.27 10.61 -14.86
N GLN A 574 -1.19 9.28 -14.76
CA GLN A 574 -2.17 8.39 -15.40
C GLN A 574 -3.56 8.52 -14.78
N TYR A 575 -3.68 8.63 -13.44
CA TYR A 575 -4.96 8.92 -12.81
C TYR A 575 -5.56 10.24 -13.30
N LEU A 576 -4.72 11.27 -13.47
CA LEU A 576 -5.17 12.55 -14.04
C LEU A 576 -5.75 12.40 -15.43
N GLN A 577 -5.05 11.68 -16.30
CA GLN A 577 -5.44 11.52 -17.70
C GLN A 577 -6.65 10.62 -17.89
N LEU A 578 -6.75 9.53 -17.12
CA LEU A 578 -7.73 8.46 -17.36
C LEU A 578 -8.93 8.53 -16.41
N ALA A 579 -8.71 8.98 -15.18
CA ALA A 579 -9.70 8.87 -14.11
C ALA A 579 -10.22 10.22 -13.60
N TYR A 580 -9.35 11.23 -13.42
CA TYR A 580 -9.76 12.51 -12.80
C TYR A 580 -10.21 13.55 -13.81
N SER A 581 -9.68 13.54 -15.05
CA SER A 581 -10.16 14.46 -16.09
C SER A 581 -11.59 14.09 -16.48
N MET A 582 -12.50 15.01 -16.26
CA MET A 582 -13.82 14.95 -16.88
C MET A 582 -13.63 15.34 -18.35
N SER A 583 -13.53 14.36 -19.24
CA SER A 583 -13.67 14.64 -20.66
C SER A 583 -15.06 15.24 -20.86
N ALA A 584 -15.15 16.49 -21.28
CA ALA A 584 -16.37 16.96 -21.88
C ALA A 584 -16.68 16.02 -23.06
N LYS A 585 -17.69 15.14 -22.85
CA LYS A 585 -18.30 14.39 -23.96
C LYS A 585 -19.15 15.32 -24.77
#